data_09a3050c70ded44d59604fa3a7955aa1
#
_entry.id   09a3050c70ded44d59604fa3a7955aa1
#
_cell.length_a   1.000
_cell.length_b   1.000
_cell.length_c   1.000
_cell.angle_alpha   90.00
_cell.angle_beta   90.00
_cell.angle_gamma   90.00
#
_symmetry.space_group_name_H-M   'P 1'
#
loop_
_entity.id
_entity.type
_entity.pdbx_description
1 polymer ?
#
loop_
_entity_poly.entity_id
_entity_poly.type
_entity_poly.pdbx_seq_one_letter_code
_entity_poly.pdbx_strand_id
1 'polypeptide(L)'
;MGFPMTRKKWCLIGAAVLGLGVAGIATTINPIAERYVAPMVQEQLHNTVRGTIQYDSMHIAWNGDVVLQNVSLRDENDHLVAAVPTMKVSMKWTSAPSILMGNSSGAAIVSTITLEKPDVHVWQLADGSWNVNSLLESSSKNDKKSFDGNIVINDATGAVRFKDGNVHRLSNLDGNIALHVDGMTKGALNGLLDDHSIAVNGSIDMNKMDDFDLFVRAESVDISGIMNMVPSNKNLSITSGILHDVKAQITGRDGKYSMSGNLAFDGLGGTYKNGSTTYQIGQGNGKIFFQNNTVLIGHSGWYVNDQAVKVNGLVTLGDEVGLNLNAVADSVALEAFTKNQITGNVGARVHIGGTSVNPYVSGSIKSNAISYDSYHIDSGEANFSYFDGTVDIHDASLYIGNGSVKAKGQYGIDSGEFSVDGTIHNAEIAPFTQNLSTPASGIVNGEFSVKGK
;
A
#
# COMPACT_ATOMS: atom_id res chain seq x y z
N MET A 1 16.25 4.25 5.29
CA MET A 1 15.25 5.13 5.93
C MET A 1 14.28 4.28 6.71
N GLY A 2 14.44 4.20 8.03
CA GLY A 2 13.45 3.56 8.89
C GLY A 2 12.12 4.30 8.73
N PHE A 3 11.06 3.58 8.38
CA PHE A 3 9.72 4.14 8.38
C PHE A 3 9.45 4.73 9.76
N PRO A 4 9.09 6.02 9.91
CA PRO A 4 8.79 6.59 11.20
C PRO A 4 7.65 5.80 11.83
N MET A 5 7.88 5.30 13.04
CA MET A 5 7.03 4.40 13.84
C MET A 5 5.58 4.89 14.03
N THR A 6 5.28 6.14 13.73
CA THR A 6 3.99 6.80 13.96
C THR A 6 2.88 6.42 12.97
N ARG A 7 3.20 5.86 11.81
CA ARG A 7 2.20 5.55 10.76
C ARG A 7 1.59 4.15 10.83
N LYS A 8 2.14 3.22 11.63
CA LYS A 8 1.71 1.82 11.69
C LYS A 8 0.59 1.49 12.69
N LYS A 9 0.14 2.45 13.50
CA LYS A 9 -0.92 2.26 14.52
C LYS A 9 -2.36 2.37 13.99
N TRP A 10 -2.58 2.49 12.70
CA TRP A 10 -3.79 3.01 12.08
C TRP A 10 -4.99 2.07 12.03
N CYS A 11 -4.78 0.82 11.63
CA CYS A 11 -5.89 -0.14 11.54
C CYS A 11 -6.37 -0.62 12.92
N LEU A 12 -5.54 -0.44 13.96
CA LEU A 12 -5.80 -0.88 15.32
C LEU A 12 -6.66 0.09 16.11
N ILE A 13 -6.56 1.38 15.80
CA ILE A 13 -7.15 2.46 16.60
C ILE A 13 -8.67 2.47 16.46
N GLY A 14 -9.22 2.29 15.26
CA GLY A 14 -10.67 2.30 15.05
C GLY A 14 -11.41 1.21 15.83
N ALA A 15 -10.90 -0.02 15.80
CA ALA A 15 -11.51 -1.14 16.53
C ALA A 15 -11.28 -1.05 18.05
N ALA A 16 -10.10 -0.57 18.47
CA ALA A 16 -9.77 -0.39 19.88
C ALA A 16 -10.58 0.72 20.54
N VAL A 17 -10.90 1.80 19.82
CA VAL A 17 -11.69 2.92 20.33
C VAL A 17 -13.13 2.52 20.63
N LEU A 18 -13.78 1.83 19.69
CA LEU A 18 -15.11 1.29 19.94
C LEU A 18 -15.08 0.29 21.11
N GLY A 19 -14.06 -0.58 21.16
CA GLY A 19 -13.93 -1.59 22.21
C GLY A 19 -13.65 -1.02 23.60
N LEU A 20 -12.73 -0.07 23.74
CA LEU A 20 -12.31 0.45 25.04
C LEU A 20 -13.25 1.50 25.61
N GLY A 21 -13.83 2.38 24.78
CA GLY A 21 -14.87 3.30 25.22
C GLY A 21 -16.07 2.55 25.77
N VAL A 22 -16.46 1.47 25.11
CA VAL A 22 -17.59 0.62 25.51
C VAL A 22 -17.24 -0.29 26.69
N ALA A 23 -16.00 -0.81 26.79
CA ALA A 23 -15.57 -1.58 27.96
C ALA A 23 -15.57 -0.70 29.23
N GLY A 24 -15.21 0.59 29.12
CA GLY A 24 -15.33 1.53 30.21
C GLY A 24 -16.77 1.67 30.74
N ILE A 25 -17.75 1.70 29.84
CA ILE A 25 -19.19 1.73 30.22
C ILE A 25 -19.58 0.43 30.94
N ALA A 26 -19.10 -0.73 30.45
CA ALA A 26 -19.44 -2.03 31.01
C ALA A 26 -18.98 -2.24 32.47
N THR A 27 -17.85 -1.63 32.86
CA THR A 27 -17.33 -1.75 34.23
C THR A 27 -18.15 -1.01 35.28
N THR A 28 -19.09 -0.14 34.87
CA THR A 28 -19.79 0.78 35.73
C THR A 28 -21.24 0.40 36.02
N ILE A 29 -21.81 -0.58 35.31
CA ILE A 29 -23.21 -0.96 35.47
C ILE A 29 -23.38 -1.94 36.62
N ASN A 30 -23.95 -1.45 37.76
CA ASN A 30 -24.37 -2.27 38.89
C ASN A 30 -25.91 -2.46 38.82
N PRO A 31 -26.43 -3.72 38.79
CA PRO A 31 -27.82 -4.02 38.46
C PRO A 31 -28.88 -3.65 39.56
N ILE A 32 -28.46 -3.01 40.63
CA ILE A 32 -29.36 -2.82 41.77
C ILE A 32 -29.98 -1.39 41.79
N ALA A 33 -30.84 -1.06 40.89
CA ALA A 33 -31.76 0.09 40.92
C ALA A 33 -31.41 1.28 40.00
N GLU A 34 -32.33 1.59 39.10
CA GLU A 34 -32.34 2.77 38.23
C GLU A 34 -32.06 4.09 39.01
N ARG A 35 -32.37 4.11 40.28
CA ARG A 35 -32.25 5.31 41.14
C ARG A 35 -30.82 5.57 41.63
N TYR A 36 -29.97 4.56 41.65
CA TYR A 36 -28.57 4.63 42.09
C TYR A 36 -27.56 4.48 40.97
N VAL A 37 -27.97 3.96 39.82
CA VAL A 37 -27.08 3.56 38.72
C VAL A 37 -26.69 4.79 37.86
N ALA A 38 -27.64 5.69 37.60
CA ALA A 38 -27.37 6.84 36.75
C ALA A 38 -26.26 7.78 37.28
N PRO A 39 -26.21 8.18 38.55
CA PRO A 39 -25.12 8.99 39.10
C PRO A 39 -23.78 8.24 39.16
N MET A 40 -23.81 6.93 39.51
CA MET A 40 -22.60 6.08 39.54
C MET A 40 -22.03 5.86 38.15
N VAL A 41 -22.87 5.70 37.16
CA VAL A 41 -22.44 5.54 35.75
C VAL A 41 -21.76 6.81 35.28
N GLN A 42 -22.33 7.97 35.57
CA GLN A 42 -21.70 9.26 35.20
C GLN A 42 -20.37 9.49 35.90
N GLU A 43 -20.26 9.20 37.20
CA GLU A 43 -19.04 9.42 37.98
C GLU A 43 -17.91 8.48 37.59
N GLN A 44 -18.21 7.21 37.28
CA GLN A 44 -17.18 6.23 36.86
C GLN A 44 -16.83 6.34 35.37
N LEU A 45 -17.73 6.74 34.49
CA LEU A 45 -17.44 7.03 33.10
C LEU A 45 -16.43 8.18 32.98
N HIS A 46 -16.55 9.18 33.83
CA HIS A 46 -15.57 10.29 33.92
C HIS A 46 -14.17 9.85 34.33
N ASN A 47 -14.07 8.74 35.05
CA ASN A 47 -12.77 8.20 35.53
C ASN A 47 -12.11 7.19 34.58
N THR A 48 -12.82 6.71 33.56
CA THR A 48 -12.34 5.60 32.70
C THR A 48 -11.93 6.06 31.30
N VAL A 49 -12.57 7.12 30.81
CA VAL A 49 -12.27 7.70 29.49
C VAL A 49 -12.01 9.20 29.68
N ARG A 50 -10.94 9.72 29.13
CA ARG A 50 -10.72 11.17 29.07
C ARG A 50 -11.67 11.77 28.04
N GLY A 51 -12.88 12.08 28.49
CA GLY A 51 -13.95 12.61 27.67
C GLY A 51 -15.28 12.56 28.40
N THR A 52 -16.34 12.97 27.74
CA THR A 52 -17.70 13.01 28.30
C THR A 52 -18.56 11.97 27.57
N ILE A 53 -19.18 11.08 28.36
CA ILE A 53 -20.22 10.18 27.87
C ILE A 53 -21.57 10.66 28.34
N GLN A 54 -22.52 10.79 27.42
CA GLN A 54 -23.89 11.23 27.68
C GLN A 54 -24.85 10.23 27.03
N TYR A 55 -26.06 10.11 27.60
CA TYR A 55 -27.15 9.34 27.02
C TYR A 55 -28.49 10.00 27.41
N ASP A 56 -29.52 9.84 26.57
CA ASP A 56 -30.83 10.46 26.80
C ASP A 56 -31.68 9.67 27.79
N SER A 57 -31.68 8.35 27.69
CA SER A 57 -32.48 7.50 28.58
C SER A 57 -31.82 6.13 28.78
N MET A 58 -32.14 5.53 29.91
CA MET A 58 -31.74 4.17 30.29
C MET A 58 -32.97 3.41 30.77
N HIS A 59 -33.16 2.17 30.33
CA HIS A 59 -34.17 1.30 30.86
C HIS A 59 -33.66 -0.16 30.92
N ILE A 60 -34.24 -0.94 31.80
CA ILE A 60 -33.94 -2.37 31.95
C ILE A 60 -35.05 -3.14 31.22
N ALA A 61 -34.64 -3.93 30.23
CA ALA A 61 -35.55 -4.81 29.52
C ALA A 61 -36.01 -5.99 30.40
N TRP A 62 -37.10 -6.62 30.03
CA TRP A 62 -37.70 -7.74 30.81
C TRP A 62 -36.74 -8.96 30.98
N ASN A 63 -35.77 -9.13 30.06
CA ASN A 63 -34.72 -10.12 30.12
C ASN A 63 -33.53 -9.73 31.01
N GLY A 64 -33.58 -8.49 31.58
CA GLY A 64 -32.54 -7.95 32.42
C GLY A 64 -31.41 -7.23 31.69
N ASP A 65 -31.48 -7.08 30.37
CA ASP A 65 -30.54 -6.27 29.63
C ASP A 65 -30.77 -4.78 29.93
N VAL A 66 -29.68 -4.04 30.05
CA VAL A 66 -29.74 -2.57 30.16
C VAL A 66 -29.65 -1.98 28.75
N VAL A 67 -30.61 -1.14 28.41
CA VAL A 67 -30.69 -0.46 27.12
C VAL A 67 -30.53 1.05 27.34
N LEU A 68 -29.51 1.61 26.69
CA LEU A 68 -29.20 3.03 26.65
C LEU A 68 -29.57 3.59 25.26
N GLN A 69 -30.20 4.78 25.24
CA GLN A 69 -30.59 5.46 24.01
C GLN A 69 -29.74 6.73 23.80
N ASN A 70 -29.37 6.96 22.54
CA ASN A 70 -28.63 8.15 22.11
C ASN A 70 -27.35 8.37 22.90
N VAL A 71 -26.54 7.35 23.02
CA VAL A 71 -25.23 7.43 23.69
C VAL A 71 -24.27 8.22 22.83
N SER A 72 -23.61 9.23 23.41
CA SER A 72 -22.58 10.02 22.75
C SER A 72 -21.29 10.03 23.55
N LEU A 73 -20.17 9.91 22.86
CA LEU A 73 -18.81 10.03 23.39
C LEU A 73 -18.18 11.29 22.78
N ARG A 74 -17.73 12.20 23.65
CA ARG A 74 -17.02 13.42 23.24
C ARG A 74 -15.62 13.44 23.82
N ASP A 75 -14.69 14.08 23.11
CA ASP A 75 -13.32 14.31 23.58
C ASP A 75 -13.26 15.44 24.64
N GLU A 76 -12.06 15.73 25.14
CA GLU A 76 -11.81 16.80 26.12
C GLU A 76 -12.16 18.21 25.56
N ASN A 77 -12.25 18.37 24.25
CA ASN A 77 -12.60 19.61 23.57
C ASN A 77 -14.08 19.66 23.15
N ASP A 78 -14.90 18.73 23.67
CA ASP A 78 -16.34 18.60 23.39
C ASP A 78 -16.65 18.20 21.91
N HIS A 79 -15.68 17.70 21.16
CA HIS A 79 -15.96 17.18 19.83
C HIS A 79 -16.56 15.78 19.91
N LEU A 80 -17.59 15.54 19.10
CA LEU A 80 -18.23 14.22 19.00
C LEU A 80 -17.26 13.21 18.35
N VAL A 81 -16.95 12.15 19.08
CA VAL A 81 -16.09 11.06 18.61
C VAL A 81 -16.91 9.84 18.22
N ALA A 82 -17.96 9.54 18.97
CA ALA A 82 -18.88 8.47 18.63
C ALA A 82 -20.30 8.79 19.08
N ALA A 83 -21.29 8.36 18.29
CA ALA A 83 -22.69 8.39 18.61
C ALA A 83 -23.29 6.99 18.39
N VAL A 84 -24.08 6.50 19.34
CA VAL A 84 -24.71 5.19 19.28
C VAL A 84 -26.19 5.34 19.60
N PRO A 85 -27.07 5.24 18.61
CA PRO A 85 -28.52 5.39 18.82
C PRO A 85 -29.07 4.42 19.87
N THR A 86 -28.62 3.19 19.85
CA THR A 86 -29.03 2.20 20.85
C THR A 86 -27.84 1.33 21.27
N MET A 87 -27.58 1.28 22.57
CA MET A 87 -26.59 0.41 23.17
C MET A 87 -27.30 -0.57 24.10
N LYS A 88 -27.09 -1.89 23.91
CA LYS A 88 -27.60 -2.93 24.76
C LYS A 88 -26.46 -3.58 25.54
N VAL A 89 -26.62 -3.71 26.83
CA VAL A 89 -25.67 -4.35 27.74
C VAL A 89 -26.32 -5.58 28.35
N SER A 90 -25.89 -6.74 27.91
CA SER A 90 -26.40 -8.05 28.39
C SER A 90 -25.59 -8.55 29.58
N MET A 91 -26.25 -9.12 30.55
CA MET A 91 -25.69 -9.52 31.86
C MET A 91 -25.57 -11.03 32.01
N LYS A 92 -24.49 -11.48 32.68
CA LYS A 92 -24.33 -12.88 33.17
C LYS A 92 -25.02 -13.05 34.52
N TRP A 93 -26.31 -13.28 34.54
CA TRP A 93 -27.10 -13.41 35.77
C TRP A 93 -26.63 -14.52 36.71
N THR A 94 -25.93 -15.54 36.23
CA THR A 94 -25.32 -16.59 37.04
C THR A 94 -24.26 -16.07 38.03
N SER A 95 -23.71 -14.90 37.79
CA SER A 95 -22.72 -14.23 38.65
C SER A 95 -23.35 -13.28 39.68
N ALA A 96 -24.67 -13.02 39.62
CA ALA A 96 -25.36 -12.09 40.49
C ALA A 96 -25.22 -12.43 42.00
N PRO A 97 -25.26 -13.70 42.47
CA PRO A 97 -25.07 -14.00 43.88
C PRO A 97 -23.71 -13.59 44.44
N SER A 98 -22.64 -13.70 43.66
CA SER A 98 -21.29 -13.34 44.10
C SER A 98 -21.09 -11.85 44.28
N ILE A 99 -21.88 -11.04 43.56
CA ILE A 99 -21.85 -9.57 43.65
C ILE A 99 -22.64 -9.09 44.87
N LEU A 100 -23.81 -9.66 45.14
CA LEU A 100 -24.57 -9.36 46.32
C LEU A 100 -23.79 -9.66 47.60
N MET A 101 -22.81 -10.61 47.52
CA MET A 101 -21.88 -10.94 48.61
C MET A 101 -20.60 -10.07 48.61
N GLY A 102 -20.45 -9.11 47.72
CA GLY A 102 -19.26 -8.23 47.63
C GLY A 102 -18.00 -8.89 47.10
N ASN A 103 -18.09 -10.08 46.52
CA ASN A 103 -16.96 -10.93 46.11
C ASN A 103 -16.48 -10.72 44.69
N SER A 104 -17.17 -9.88 43.87
CA SER A 104 -16.76 -9.60 42.50
C SER A 104 -17.14 -8.17 42.05
N SER A 105 -16.38 -7.62 41.10
CA SER A 105 -16.65 -6.30 40.52
C SER A 105 -17.80 -6.36 39.52
N GLY A 106 -18.55 -5.25 39.36
CA GLY A 106 -19.65 -5.14 38.40
C GLY A 106 -19.27 -5.49 36.96
N ALA A 107 -18.00 -5.31 36.58
CA ALA A 107 -17.46 -5.66 35.26
C ALA A 107 -17.54 -7.16 34.92
N ALA A 108 -17.47 -8.03 35.93
CA ALA A 108 -17.57 -9.48 35.74
C ALA A 108 -18.96 -9.98 35.36
N ILE A 109 -19.98 -9.10 35.41
CA ILE A 109 -21.38 -9.47 35.11
C ILE A 109 -21.72 -9.24 33.65
N VAL A 110 -21.13 -8.26 33.02
CA VAL A 110 -21.43 -7.95 31.63
C VAL A 110 -20.88 -9.04 30.71
N SER A 111 -21.73 -9.59 29.85
CA SER A 111 -21.39 -10.64 28.91
C SER A 111 -21.20 -10.10 27.50
N THR A 112 -22.09 -9.21 27.10
CA THR A 112 -22.10 -8.69 25.74
C THR A 112 -22.58 -7.24 25.73
N ILE A 113 -21.95 -6.44 24.90
CA ILE A 113 -22.37 -5.08 24.59
C ILE A 113 -22.67 -5.02 23.12
N THR A 114 -23.91 -4.70 22.76
CA THR A 114 -24.32 -4.55 21.37
C THR A 114 -24.51 -3.08 21.04
N LEU A 115 -23.85 -2.62 20.01
CA LEU A 115 -23.92 -1.27 19.46
C LEU A 115 -24.74 -1.32 18.16
N GLU A 116 -25.90 -0.69 18.15
CA GLU A 116 -26.76 -0.61 16.98
C GLU A 116 -26.51 0.73 16.26
N LYS A 117 -26.07 0.66 15.04
CA LYS A 117 -25.80 1.80 14.15
C LYS A 117 -24.87 2.84 14.75
N PRO A 118 -23.74 2.47 15.34
CA PRO A 118 -22.80 3.46 15.84
C PRO A 118 -22.23 4.28 14.68
N ASP A 119 -22.05 5.59 14.90
CA ASP A 119 -21.37 6.51 14.00
C ASP A 119 -20.09 7.02 14.66
N VAL A 120 -18.93 6.81 14.03
CA VAL A 120 -17.62 7.05 14.62
C VAL A 120 -16.78 8.01 13.80
N HIS A 121 -16.27 9.05 14.45
CA HIS A 121 -15.45 10.08 13.84
C HIS A 121 -14.01 10.04 14.37
N VAL A 122 -13.08 9.67 13.50
CA VAL A 122 -11.65 9.62 13.81
C VAL A 122 -10.93 10.66 12.96
N TRP A 123 -10.12 11.50 13.58
CA TRP A 123 -9.31 12.47 12.84
C TRP A 123 -7.90 12.55 13.36
N GLN A 124 -6.99 12.85 12.43
CA GLN A 124 -5.59 13.05 12.72
C GLN A 124 -5.34 14.49 13.15
N LEU A 125 -4.65 14.66 14.27
CA LEU A 125 -4.23 15.97 14.79
C LEU A 125 -3.00 16.50 14.04
N ALA A 126 -2.67 17.77 14.23
CA ALA A 126 -1.56 18.44 13.55
C ALA A 126 -0.19 17.79 13.83
N ASP A 127 0.00 17.25 15.04
CA ASP A 127 1.21 16.51 15.45
C ASP A 127 1.29 15.08 14.87
N GLY A 128 0.23 14.64 14.16
CA GLY A 128 0.12 13.32 13.56
C GLY A 128 -0.45 12.26 14.50
N SER A 129 -0.78 12.59 15.73
CA SER A 129 -1.56 11.72 16.64
C SER A 129 -3.04 11.70 16.24
N TRP A 130 -3.84 10.84 16.89
CA TRP A 130 -5.27 10.69 16.61
C TRP A 130 -6.09 11.20 17.78
N ASN A 131 -7.26 11.82 17.48
CA ASN A 131 -8.18 12.30 18.50
C ASN A 131 -8.55 11.22 19.54
N VAL A 132 -8.56 9.97 19.14
CA VAL A 132 -8.92 8.82 19.98
C VAL A 132 -7.79 8.38 20.92
N ASN A 133 -6.54 8.79 20.70
CA ASN A 133 -5.43 8.43 21.58
C ASN A 133 -5.61 9.02 22.98
N SER A 134 -6.09 10.25 23.08
CA SER A 134 -6.34 10.91 24.37
C SER A 134 -7.46 10.24 25.15
N LEU A 135 -8.44 9.65 24.47
CA LEU A 135 -9.53 8.91 25.11
C LEU A 135 -9.07 7.60 25.76
N LEU A 136 -7.98 7.02 25.26
CA LEU A 136 -7.45 5.72 25.69
C LEU A 136 -6.41 5.82 26.79
N GLU A 137 -5.93 7.01 27.10
CA GLU A 137 -5.00 7.22 28.20
C GLU A 137 -5.76 7.17 29.53
N SER A 138 -5.76 6.01 30.18
CA SER A 138 -6.38 5.80 31.50
C SER A 138 -5.89 6.79 32.53
N SER A 139 -6.81 7.44 33.22
CA SER A 139 -6.53 8.42 34.29
C SER A 139 -6.01 7.80 35.59
N SER A 140 -6.04 6.47 35.75
CA SER A 140 -5.56 5.81 36.98
C SER A 140 -4.66 4.61 36.70
N LYS A 141 -3.44 4.64 37.28
CA LYS A 141 -2.45 3.56 37.24
C LYS A 141 -2.79 2.32 38.08
N ASN A 142 -3.88 2.33 38.85
CA ASN A 142 -4.04 1.36 39.94
C ASN A 142 -5.25 0.42 39.90
N ASP A 143 -6.17 0.51 38.93
CA ASP A 143 -7.28 -0.44 38.86
C ASP A 143 -7.47 -0.97 37.43
N LYS A 144 -6.69 -2.00 37.08
CA LYS A 144 -6.93 -2.82 35.88
C LYS A 144 -8.14 -3.72 36.11
N LYS A 145 -9.35 -3.15 36.05
CA LYS A 145 -10.57 -3.96 35.92
C LYS A 145 -10.78 -4.22 34.45
N SER A 146 -10.35 -5.42 34.00
CA SER A 146 -10.54 -5.85 32.61
C SER A 146 -11.96 -6.39 32.41
N PHE A 147 -12.61 -5.89 31.37
CA PHE A 147 -13.88 -6.46 30.88
C PHE A 147 -13.61 -7.80 30.21
N ASP A 148 -14.39 -8.83 30.52
CA ASP A 148 -14.36 -10.16 29.92
C ASP A 148 -15.69 -10.43 29.24
N GLY A 149 -15.78 -10.20 27.94
CA GLY A 149 -17.02 -10.31 27.19
C GLY A 149 -16.88 -9.96 25.73
N ASN A 150 -18.02 -9.83 25.06
CA ASN A 150 -18.09 -9.54 23.64
C ASN A 150 -18.67 -8.14 23.38
N ILE A 151 -18.16 -7.48 22.35
CA ILE A 151 -18.74 -6.28 21.75
C ILE A 151 -19.23 -6.66 20.36
N VAL A 152 -20.52 -6.50 20.14
CA VAL A 152 -21.16 -6.72 18.83
C VAL A 152 -21.46 -5.36 18.22
N ILE A 153 -21.08 -5.18 16.98
CA ILE A 153 -21.26 -3.93 16.21
C ILE A 153 -22.17 -4.29 15.05
N ASN A 154 -23.29 -3.57 14.92
CA ASN A 154 -24.26 -3.76 13.86
C ASN A 154 -24.42 -2.46 13.07
N ASP A 155 -24.21 -2.53 11.75
CA ASP A 155 -24.46 -1.47 10.78
C ASP A 155 -23.80 -0.12 11.18
N ALA A 156 -22.51 -0.19 11.58
CA ALA A 156 -21.76 1.00 11.95
C ALA A 156 -21.41 1.85 10.72
N THR A 157 -21.36 3.16 10.94
CA THR A 157 -20.82 4.14 10.01
C THR A 157 -19.65 4.89 10.64
N GLY A 158 -18.88 5.57 9.83
CA GLY A 158 -17.83 6.41 10.38
C GLY A 158 -17.03 7.14 9.30
N ALA A 159 -16.18 8.06 9.79
CA ALA A 159 -15.26 8.80 8.94
C ALA A 159 -13.88 8.88 9.57
N VAL A 160 -12.86 8.63 8.75
CA VAL A 160 -11.46 8.81 9.12
C VAL A 160 -10.91 9.99 8.33
N ARG A 161 -10.62 11.08 9.04
CA ARG A 161 -10.07 12.30 8.42
C ARG A 161 -8.59 12.42 8.72
N PHE A 162 -7.82 12.59 7.66
CA PHE A 162 -6.38 12.80 7.72
C PHE A 162 -6.02 14.30 7.83
N LYS A 163 -4.83 14.60 8.36
CA LYS A 163 -4.36 15.99 8.53
C LYS A 163 -4.20 16.74 7.20
N ASP A 164 -4.07 16.04 6.09
CA ASP A 164 -4.01 16.61 4.74
C ASP A 164 -5.40 16.95 4.16
N GLY A 165 -6.47 16.69 4.93
CA GLY A 165 -7.86 16.96 4.57
C GLY A 165 -8.57 15.80 3.90
N ASN A 166 -7.90 14.70 3.59
CA ASN A 166 -8.53 13.52 3.02
C ASN A 166 -9.45 12.84 4.04
N VAL A 167 -10.62 12.40 3.57
CA VAL A 167 -11.65 11.76 4.38
C VAL A 167 -12.02 10.44 3.74
N HIS A 168 -11.88 9.36 4.49
CA HIS A 168 -12.35 8.02 4.13
C HIS A 168 -13.61 7.69 4.94
N ARG A 169 -14.60 7.09 4.29
CA ARG A 169 -15.87 6.73 4.91
C ARG A 169 -15.97 5.23 5.12
N LEU A 170 -16.42 4.87 6.31
CA LEU A 170 -16.79 3.49 6.67
C LEU A 170 -18.32 3.41 6.67
N SER A 171 -18.87 2.35 6.11
CA SER A 171 -20.32 2.09 6.12
C SER A 171 -20.61 0.58 6.18
N ASN A 172 -21.83 0.26 6.61
CA ASN A 172 -22.28 -1.12 6.76
C ASN A 172 -21.27 -2.00 7.53
N LEU A 173 -20.66 -1.42 8.59
CA LEU A 173 -19.61 -2.13 9.33
C LEU A 173 -20.28 -2.99 10.41
N ASP A 174 -20.16 -4.30 10.24
CA ASP A 174 -20.56 -5.31 11.20
C ASP A 174 -19.36 -5.99 11.82
N GLY A 175 -19.47 -6.35 13.10
CA GLY A 175 -18.36 -7.02 13.74
C GLY A 175 -18.61 -7.57 15.13
N ASN A 176 -17.64 -8.35 15.56
CA ASN A 176 -17.59 -8.91 16.91
C ASN A 176 -16.15 -8.79 17.44
N ILE A 177 -16.01 -8.28 18.65
CA ILE A 177 -14.74 -8.14 19.36
C ILE A 177 -14.87 -8.83 20.71
N ALA A 178 -14.10 -9.90 20.91
CA ALA A 178 -13.99 -10.61 22.18
C ALA A 178 -12.82 -10.06 22.99
N LEU A 179 -13.10 -9.57 24.17
CA LEU A 179 -12.15 -9.06 25.14
C LEU A 179 -11.97 -10.09 26.26
N HIS A 180 -10.73 -10.42 26.61
CA HIS A 180 -10.41 -11.35 27.69
C HIS A 180 -9.65 -10.71 28.83
N VAL A 181 -9.81 -11.24 30.03
CA VAL A 181 -9.19 -10.72 31.27
C VAL A 181 -7.66 -10.69 31.18
N ASP A 182 -7.05 -11.59 30.42
CA ASP A 182 -5.60 -11.64 30.18
C ASP A 182 -5.10 -10.53 29.24
N GLY A 183 -6.00 -9.71 28.72
CA GLY A 183 -5.72 -8.63 27.77
C GLY A 183 -5.75 -9.05 26.31
N MET A 184 -5.89 -10.34 26.00
CA MET A 184 -6.00 -10.79 24.61
C MET A 184 -7.35 -10.42 24.03
N THR A 185 -7.35 -9.64 22.97
CA THR A 185 -8.53 -9.22 22.22
C THR A 185 -8.54 -9.89 20.87
N LYS A 186 -9.65 -10.48 20.50
CA LYS A 186 -9.88 -11.08 19.17
C LYS A 186 -11.06 -10.39 18.53
N GLY A 187 -10.97 -10.10 17.23
CA GLY A 187 -12.05 -9.45 16.54
C GLY A 187 -12.15 -9.79 15.07
N ALA A 188 -13.35 -9.59 14.54
CA ALA A 188 -13.63 -9.62 13.11
C ALA A 188 -14.59 -8.46 12.79
N LEU A 189 -14.25 -7.70 11.76
CA LEU A 189 -15.01 -6.58 11.24
C LEU A 189 -15.14 -6.73 9.73
N ASN A 190 -16.33 -6.52 9.20
CA ASN A 190 -16.63 -6.52 7.77
C ASN A 190 -17.45 -5.28 7.44
N GLY A 191 -17.23 -4.67 6.32
CA GLY A 191 -17.98 -3.49 5.90
C GLY A 191 -17.45 -2.90 4.61
N LEU A 192 -17.74 -1.63 4.39
CA LEU A 192 -17.29 -0.89 3.22
C LEU A 192 -16.35 0.25 3.66
N LEU A 193 -15.26 0.42 2.95
CA LEU A 193 -14.36 1.58 3.01
C LEU A 193 -14.45 2.29 1.65
N ASP A 194 -14.96 3.51 1.64
CA ASP A 194 -15.21 4.28 0.40
C ASP A 194 -15.97 3.43 -0.66
N ASP A 195 -17.03 2.75 -0.21
CA ASP A 195 -17.88 1.84 -1.00
C ASP A 195 -17.20 0.53 -1.48
N HIS A 196 -15.96 0.27 -1.04
CA HIS A 196 -15.25 -0.97 -1.36
C HIS A 196 -15.27 -1.95 -0.17
N SER A 197 -15.58 -3.20 -0.46
CA SER A 197 -15.65 -4.26 0.56
C SER A 197 -14.31 -4.47 1.26
N ILE A 198 -14.32 -4.39 2.59
CA ILE A 198 -13.16 -4.63 3.44
C ILE A 198 -13.53 -5.58 4.59
N ALA A 199 -12.62 -6.47 4.92
CA ALA A 199 -12.72 -7.33 6.08
C ALA A 199 -11.39 -7.31 6.85
N VAL A 200 -11.48 -7.17 8.17
CA VAL A 200 -10.34 -7.23 9.07
C VAL A 200 -10.66 -8.22 10.18
N ASN A 201 -9.77 -9.17 10.41
CA ASN A 201 -9.87 -10.08 11.56
C ASN A 201 -8.49 -10.31 12.18
N GLY A 202 -8.47 -10.72 13.46
CA GLY A 202 -7.20 -11.00 14.11
C GLY A 202 -7.28 -10.88 15.63
N SER A 203 -6.10 -10.70 16.22
CA SER A 203 -5.92 -10.57 17.67
C SER A 203 -4.89 -9.52 18.02
N ILE A 204 -5.08 -8.90 19.20
CA ILE A 204 -4.20 -7.89 19.78
C ILE A 204 -4.06 -8.17 21.27
N ASP A 205 -2.85 -8.08 21.80
CA ASP A 205 -2.64 -8.03 23.23
C ASP A 205 -2.76 -6.57 23.72
N MET A 206 -3.86 -6.27 24.44
CA MET A 206 -4.12 -4.94 24.98
C MET A 206 -3.11 -4.50 26.06
N ASN A 207 -2.39 -5.46 26.67
CA ASN A 207 -1.31 -5.15 27.60
C ASN A 207 0.00 -4.81 26.87
N LYS A 208 0.15 -5.31 25.64
CA LYS A 208 1.28 -5.10 24.74
C LYS A 208 0.76 -4.80 23.34
N MET A 209 0.29 -3.60 23.09
CA MET A 209 -0.33 -3.22 21.80
C MET A 209 0.58 -3.43 20.57
N ASP A 210 1.87 -3.67 20.78
CA ASP A 210 2.82 -4.05 19.72
C ASP A 210 2.76 -5.56 19.38
N ASP A 211 2.04 -6.37 20.19
CA ASP A 211 1.84 -7.79 19.94
C ASP A 211 0.45 -8.01 19.33
N PHE A 212 0.41 -8.23 18.03
CA PHE A 212 -0.83 -8.41 17.27
C PHE A 212 -0.63 -9.30 16.04
N ASP A 213 -1.74 -9.87 15.57
CA ASP A 213 -1.84 -10.62 14.31
C ASP A 213 -3.14 -10.24 13.62
N LEU A 214 -3.04 -9.56 12.46
CA LEU A 214 -4.17 -9.02 11.72
C LEU A 214 -4.18 -9.53 10.29
N PHE A 215 -5.34 -9.97 9.85
CA PHE A 215 -5.65 -10.28 8.47
C PHE A 215 -6.57 -9.21 7.89
N VAL A 216 -6.15 -8.62 6.79
CA VAL A 216 -6.91 -7.63 6.02
C VAL A 216 -7.24 -8.24 4.66
N ARG A 217 -8.49 -8.10 4.25
CA ARG A 217 -8.97 -8.46 2.91
C ARG A 217 -9.74 -7.30 2.33
N ALA A 218 -9.53 -7.04 1.04
CA ALA A 218 -10.37 -6.14 0.26
C ALA A 218 -10.57 -6.73 -1.14
N GLU A 219 -11.81 -6.68 -1.63
CA GLU A 219 -12.13 -7.24 -2.96
C GLU A 219 -11.68 -6.32 -4.06
N SER A 220 -11.89 -5.03 -3.89
CA SER A 220 -11.52 -4.00 -4.86
C SER A 220 -11.24 -2.70 -4.12
N VAL A 221 -10.16 -2.01 -4.47
CA VAL A 221 -9.80 -0.70 -3.89
C VAL A 221 -9.27 0.19 -5.00
N ASP A 222 -9.87 1.38 -5.15
CA ASP A 222 -9.30 2.40 -6.04
C ASP A 222 -8.01 2.95 -5.43
N ILE A 223 -6.92 2.89 -6.20
CA ILE A 223 -5.60 3.30 -5.71
C ILE A 223 -5.53 4.81 -5.48
N SER A 224 -6.29 5.61 -6.21
CA SER A 224 -6.30 7.07 -6.05
C SER A 224 -6.75 7.46 -4.63
N GLY A 225 -7.67 6.73 -4.04
CA GLY A 225 -8.14 6.93 -2.67
C GLY A 225 -7.07 6.64 -1.61
N ILE A 226 -6.19 5.65 -1.85
CA ILE A 226 -5.20 5.22 -0.85
C ILE A 226 -3.81 5.80 -1.07
N MET A 227 -3.52 6.42 -2.22
CA MET A 227 -2.19 6.97 -2.53
C MET A 227 -1.75 8.04 -1.52
N ASN A 228 -2.68 8.75 -0.91
CA ASN A 228 -2.38 9.72 0.15
C ASN A 228 -1.86 9.06 1.44
N MET A 229 -2.10 7.76 1.61
CA MET A 229 -1.58 6.98 2.73
C MET A 229 -0.17 6.43 2.45
N VAL A 230 0.29 6.49 1.21
CA VAL A 230 1.61 6.00 0.79
C VAL A 230 2.62 7.16 0.80
N PRO A 231 3.85 6.97 1.29
CA PRO A 231 4.87 7.99 1.22
C PRO A 231 5.09 8.43 -0.23
N SER A 232 4.93 9.73 -0.50
CA SER A 232 5.13 10.29 -1.84
C SER A 232 6.58 10.07 -2.32
N ASN A 233 6.73 9.54 -3.51
CA ASN A 233 8.01 9.52 -4.21
C ASN A 233 8.04 10.73 -5.15
N LYS A 234 9.10 11.53 -5.09
CA LYS A 234 9.23 12.75 -5.94
C LYS A 234 9.26 12.44 -7.43
N ASN A 235 9.70 11.25 -7.79
CA ASN A 235 9.89 10.84 -9.19
C ASN A 235 8.75 9.98 -9.74
N LEU A 236 7.96 9.32 -8.87
CA LEU A 236 6.86 8.44 -9.26
C LEU A 236 5.55 8.99 -8.73
N SER A 237 4.60 9.25 -9.61
CA SER A 237 3.23 9.62 -9.28
C SER A 237 2.29 8.57 -9.87
N ILE A 238 1.55 7.86 -9.02
CA ILE A 238 0.49 6.93 -9.44
C ILE A 238 -0.83 7.69 -9.35
N THR A 239 -1.61 7.70 -10.42
CA THR A 239 -2.82 8.52 -10.55
C THR A 239 -4.08 7.72 -10.80
N SER A 240 -3.97 6.45 -11.18
CA SER A 240 -5.11 5.60 -11.49
C SER A 240 -4.81 4.13 -11.24
N GLY A 241 -5.85 3.33 -11.12
CA GLY A 241 -5.81 1.88 -11.04
C GLY A 241 -6.67 1.31 -9.94
N ILE A 242 -6.97 0.05 -10.05
CA ILE A 242 -7.76 -0.72 -9.09
C ILE A 242 -6.91 -1.87 -8.56
N LEU A 243 -6.88 -2.02 -7.25
CA LEU A 243 -6.32 -3.19 -6.60
C LEU A 243 -7.43 -4.20 -6.35
N HIS A 244 -7.18 -5.45 -6.69
CA HIS A 244 -8.13 -6.56 -6.53
C HIS A 244 -7.55 -7.66 -5.64
N ASP A 245 -8.44 -8.45 -5.03
CA ASP A 245 -8.04 -9.62 -4.25
C ASP A 245 -6.96 -9.34 -3.20
N VAL A 246 -7.01 -8.16 -2.59
CA VAL A 246 -6.03 -7.75 -1.58
C VAL A 246 -6.15 -8.67 -0.37
N LYS A 247 -5.05 -9.30 -0.01
CA LYS A 247 -4.92 -10.13 1.20
C LYS A 247 -3.60 -9.76 1.85
N ALA A 248 -3.66 -9.33 3.09
CA ALA A 248 -2.48 -8.96 3.87
C ALA A 248 -2.58 -9.54 5.28
N GLN A 249 -1.50 -10.12 5.75
CA GLN A 249 -1.29 -10.42 7.15
C GLN A 249 -0.24 -9.46 7.70
N ILE A 250 -0.56 -8.83 8.82
CA ILE A 250 0.32 -7.88 9.49
C ILE A 250 0.48 -8.38 10.93
N THR A 251 1.71 -8.72 11.32
CA THR A 251 2.01 -9.18 12.67
C THR A 251 2.96 -8.21 13.36
N GLY A 252 2.74 -8.00 14.64
CA GLY A 252 3.65 -7.29 15.52
C GLY A 252 4.10 -8.22 16.65
N ARG A 253 5.38 -8.16 17.03
CA ARG A 253 5.95 -8.84 18.19
C ARG A 253 7.12 -8.02 18.73
N ASP A 254 7.05 -7.63 20.00
CA ASP A 254 8.11 -6.89 20.69
C ASP A 254 8.65 -5.69 19.88
N GLY A 255 7.74 -4.89 19.30
CA GLY A 255 8.06 -3.72 18.49
C GLY A 255 8.60 -4.03 17.08
N LYS A 256 8.71 -5.30 16.70
CA LYS A 256 9.05 -5.72 15.33
C LYS A 256 7.79 -6.04 14.55
N TYR A 257 7.75 -5.61 13.29
CA TYR A 257 6.60 -5.79 12.43
C TYR A 257 6.97 -6.66 11.23
N SER A 258 6.05 -7.52 10.86
CA SER A 258 6.11 -8.34 9.65
C SER A 258 4.83 -8.16 8.86
N MET A 259 4.96 -8.11 7.55
CA MET A 259 3.83 -8.00 6.65
C MET A 259 4.03 -8.99 5.49
N SER A 260 3.00 -9.74 5.17
CA SER A 260 2.98 -10.64 4.02
C SER A 260 1.61 -10.62 3.36
N GLY A 261 1.57 -10.95 2.08
CA GLY A 261 0.30 -10.99 1.36
C GLY A 261 0.45 -10.98 -0.14
N ASN A 262 -0.68 -10.76 -0.79
CA ASN A 262 -0.77 -10.62 -2.24
C ASN A 262 -1.89 -9.66 -2.63
N LEU A 263 -1.77 -9.15 -3.84
CA LEU A 263 -2.81 -8.39 -4.51
C LEU A 263 -2.69 -8.57 -6.03
N ALA A 264 -3.78 -8.41 -6.73
CA ALA A 264 -3.79 -8.16 -8.17
C ALA A 264 -4.05 -6.67 -8.41
N PHE A 265 -3.63 -6.17 -9.55
CA PHE A 265 -3.88 -4.79 -9.95
C PHE A 265 -4.26 -4.73 -11.43
N ASP A 266 -5.09 -3.74 -11.75
CA ASP A 266 -5.54 -3.47 -13.11
C ASP A 266 -5.64 -1.97 -13.34
N GLY A 267 -5.30 -1.53 -14.57
CA GLY A 267 -5.36 -0.13 -14.97
C GLY A 267 -4.41 0.79 -14.20
N LEU A 268 -3.35 0.26 -13.56
CA LEU A 268 -2.38 1.11 -12.89
C LEU A 268 -1.73 2.08 -13.87
N GLY A 269 -1.80 3.35 -13.55
CA GLY A 269 -1.24 4.41 -14.38
C GLY A 269 -0.65 5.54 -13.55
N GLY A 270 0.23 6.28 -14.22
CA GLY A 270 0.92 7.41 -13.59
C GLY A 270 2.06 7.94 -14.43
N THR A 271 2.98 8.64 -13.79
CA THR A 271 4.15 9.22 -14.43
C THR A 271 5.42 8.92 -13.65
N TYR A 272 6.50 8.69 -14.36
CA TYR A 272 7.83 8.62 -13.79
C TYR A 272 8.72 9.73 -14.39
N LYS A 273 9.38 10.51 -13.53
CA LYS A 273 10.29 11.59 -13.94
C LYS A 273 11.73 11.16 -13.72
N ASN A 274 12.55 11.32 -14.77
CA ASN A 274 14.00 11.14 -14.69
C ASN A 274 14.68 12.41 -15.25
N GLY A 275 15.19 13.23 -14.37
CA GLY A 275 15.68 14.57 -14.74
C GLY A 275 14.57 15.41 -15.38
N SER A 276 14.80 15.86 -16.60
CA SER A 276 13.83 16.63 -17.40
C SER A 276 12.84 15.77 -18.19
N THR A 277 13.04 14.46 -18.25
CA THR A 277 12.20 13.54 -19.03
C THR A 277 11.09 12.98 -18.16
N THR A 278 9.85 12.99 -18.69
CA THR A 278 8.70 12.38 -18.06
C THR A 278 8.22 11.20 -18.91
N TYR A 279 8.13 10.04 -18.30
CA TYR A 279 7.59 8.82 -18.90
C TYR A 279 6.15 8.63 -18.43
N GLN A 280 5.26 8.37 -19.38
CA GLN A 280 3.88 7.99 -19.07
C GLN A 280 3.85 6.47 -18.84
N ILE A 281 3.31 6.06 -17.69
CA ILE A 281 3.11 4.65 -17.34
C ILE A 281 1.61 4.41 -17.28
N GLY A 282 1.11 3.44 -18.00
CA GLY A 282 -0.32 3.20 -18.05
C GLY A 282 -0.71 1.74 -18.22
N GLN A 283 -2.01 1.49 -18.00
CA GLN A 283 -2.68 0.21 -18.17
C GLN A 283 -1.95 -0.97 -17.52
N GLY A 284 -1.24 -0.71 -16.40
CA GLY A 284 -0.54 -1.74 -15.65
C GLY A 284 -1.51 -2.79 -15.13
N ASN A 285 -1.23 -4.07 -15.41
CA ASN A 285 -1.98 -5.19 -14.89
C ASN A 285 -1.04 -6.28 -14.41
N GLY A 286 -1.42 -7.03 -13.37
CA GLY A 286 -0.57 -8.08 -12.85
C GLY A 286 -0.89 -8.49 -11.42
N LYS A 287 0.05 -9.22 -10.83
CA LYS A 287 -0.03 -9.69 -9.43
C LYS A 287 1.26 -9.37 -8.70
N ILE A 288 1.10 -8.99 -7.45
CA ILE A 288 2.19 -8.72 -6.52
C ILE A 288 2.04 -9.65 -5.33
N PHE A 289 3.15 -10.25 -4.90
CA PHE A 289 3.29 -10.94 -3.63
C PHE A 289 4.33 -10.19 -2.82
N PHE A 290 4.07 -10.00 -1.55
CA PHE A 290 5.00 -9.29 -0.68
C PHE A 290 5.23 -10.06 0.61
N GLN A 291 6.46 -10.01 1.10
CA GLN A 291 6.87 -10.58 2.37
C GLN A 291 7.93 -9.68 2.99
N ASN A 292 7.58 -9.03 4.08
CA ASN A 292 8.42 -8.04 4.77
C ASN A 292 8.86 -6.91 3.81
N ASN A 293 10.13 -6.88 3.47
CA ASN A 293 10.72 -5.90 2.57
C ASN A 293 10.91 -6.43 1.13
N THR A 294 10.46 -7.63 0.84
CA THR A 294 10.59 -8.24 -0.50
C THR A 294 9.25 -8.21 -1.21
N VAL A 295 9.26 -7.75 -2.45
CA VAL A 295 8.11 -7.67 -3.34
C VAL A 295 8.42 -8.50 -4.58
N LEU A 296 7.67 -9.55 -4.81
CA LEU A 296 7.69 -10.33 -6.05
C LEU A 296 6.62 -9.78 -6.99
N ILE A 297 7.06 -9.24 -8.11
CA ILE A 297 6.19 -8.88 -9.23
C ILE A 297 6.01 -10.14 -10.08
N GLY A 298 4.80 -10.65 -10.13
CA GLY A 298 4.43 -11.74 -11.04
C GLY A 298 4.45 -11.26 -12.50
N HIS A 299 3.97 -12.07 -13.42
CA HIS A 299 3.83 -11.63 -14.81
C HIS A 299 2.91 -10.42 -14.87
N SER A 300 3.48 -9.26 -15.18
CA SER A 300 2.76 -8.00 -15.28
C SER A 300 2.96 -7.37 -16.65
N GLY A 301 1.89 -6.77 -17.18
CA GLY A 301 1.89 -6.01 -18.41
C GLY A 301 1.77 -4.51 -18.11
N TRP A 302 2.49 -3.69 -18.85
CA TRP A 302 2.54 -2.24 -18.70
C TRP A 302 2.62 -1.55 -20.05
N TYR A 303 2.24 -0.29 -20.10
CA TYR A 303 2.54 0.59 -21.22
C TYR A 303 3.45 1.72 -20.74
N VAL A 304 4.55 1.94 -21.43
CA VAL A 304 5.48 3.05 -21.19
C VAL A 304 5.53 3.89 -22.46
N ASN A 305 5.08 5.14 -22.41
CA ASN A 305 4.86 5.98 -23.60
C ASN A 305 4.12 5.21 -24.72
N ASP A 306 3.02 4.53 -24.34
CA ASP A 306 2.18 3.70 -25.22
C ASP A 306 2.86 2.44 -25.81
N GLN A 307 4.04 2.09 -25.34
CA GLN A 307 4.76 0.88 -25.73
C GLN A 307 4.55 -0.24 -24.72
N ALA A 308 4.11 -1.40 -25.18
CA ALA A 308 3.81 -2.55 -24.32
C ALA A 308 5.09 -3.21 -23.79
N VAL A 309 5.16 -3.36 -22.47
CA VAL A 309 6.28 -3.99 -21.76
C VAL A 309 5.74 -4.99 -20.73
N LYS A 310 6.32 -6.19 -20.72
CA LYS A 310 6.05 -7.21 -19.70
C LYS A 310 7.20 -7.20 -18.69
N VAL A 311 6.86 -7.20 -17.39
CA VAL A 311 7.84 -7.14 -16.30
C VAL A 311 7.55 -8.24 -15.29
N ASN A 312 8.61 -8.88 -14.79
CA ASN A 312 8.54 -9.78 -13.63
C ASN A 312 9.85 -9.74 -12.85
N GLY A 313 9.83 -10.18 -11.59
CA GLY A 313 11.03 -10.29 -10.77
C GLY A 313 10.83 -9.84 -9.33
N LEU A 314 11.93 -9.55 -8.67
CA LEU A 314 11.98 -9.20 -7.25
C LEU A 314 12.44 -7.76 -7.07
N VAL A 315 11.80 -7.09 -6.11
CA VAL A 315 12.22 -5.78 -5.59
C VAL A 315 12.41 -5.92 -4.09
N THR A 316 13.57 -5.52 -3.59
CA THR A 316 13.85 -5.53 -2.15
C THR A 316 13.86 -4.10 -1.64
N LEU A 317 12.93 -3.78 -0.74
CA LEU A 317 12.78 -2.45 -0.13
C LEU A 317 13.78 -2.29 1.02
N GLY A 318 14.53 -1.20 1.04
CA GLY A 318 15.54 -0.89 2.04
C GLY A 318 15.96 0.57 1.95
N ASP A 319 17.11 0.92 2.53
CA ASP A 319 17.71 2.25 2.36
C ASP A 319 18.02 2.50 0.89
N GLU A 320 18.50 1.49 0.20
CA GLU A 320 18.52 1.39 -1.25
C GLU A 320 17.57 0.28 -1.71
N VAL A 321 16.85 0.55 -2.80
CA VAL A 321 15.93 -0.44 -3.38
C VAL A 321 16.73 -1.40 -4.24
N GLY A 322 16.77 -2.68 -3.84
CA GLY A 322 17.39 -3.75 -4.62
C GLY A 322 16.48 -4.17 -5.78
N LEU A 323 17.08 -4.40 -6.94
CA LEU A 323 16.40 -4.76 -8.20
C LEU A 323 16.88 -6.10 -8.72
N ASN A 324 15.96 -6.95 -9.13
CA ASN A 324 16.21 -8.18 -9.86
C ASN A 324 14.97 -8.44 -10.75
N LEU A 325 14.91 -7.70 -11.85
CA LEU A 325 13.74 -7.61 -12.73
C LEU A 325 14.11 -8.09 -14.14
N ASN A 326 13.17 -8.76 -14.79
CA ASN A 326 13.22 -9.03 -16.21
C ASN A 326 12.13 -8.24 -16.91
N ALA A 327 12.48 -7.57 -17.98
CA ALA A 327 11.56 -6.85 -18.84
C ALA A 327 11.65 -7.34 -20.28
N VAL A 328 10.50 -7.49 -20.91
CA VAL A 328 10.37 -7.93 -22.30
C VAL A 328 9.40 -7.00 -23.02
N ALA A 329 9.88 -6.45 -24.12
CA ALA A 329 9.06 -5.75 -25.09
C ALA A 329 9.19 -6.42 -26.43
N ASP A 330 8.08 -6.89 -27.00
CA ASP A 330 8.10 -7.62 -28.26
C ASP A 330 8.29 -6.68 -29.46
N SER A 331 7.78 -5.44 -29.36
CA SER A 331 7.91 -4.41 -30.40
C SER A 331 7.74 -3.03 -29.76
N VAL A 332 8.77 -2.22 -29.82
CA VAL A 332 8.82 -0.84 -29.33
C VAL A 332 9.10 0.07 -30.52
N ALA A 333 8.24 1.04 -30.76
CA ALA A 333 8.46 2.08 -31.75
C ALA A 333 9.54 3.05 -31.23
N LEU A 334 10.67 3.15 -31.94
CA LEU A 334 11.81 3.97 -31.53
C LEU A 334 11.47 5.45 -31.51
N GLU A 335 10.54 5.89 -32.35
CA GLU A 335 10.03 7.24 -32.44
C GLU A 335 9.50 7.77 -31.08
N ALA A 336 8.91 6.87 -30.29
CA ALA A 336 8.38 7.23 -28.95
C ALA A 336 9.47 7.69 -27.97
N PHE A 337 10.75 7.37 -28.23
CA PHE A 337 11.88 7.65 -27.32
C PHE A 337 12.95 8.55 -27.97
N THR A 338 13.02 8.65 -29.29
CA THR A 338 14.09 9.32 -30.04
C THR A 338 13.68 10.65 -30.65
N LYS A 339 12.50 11.19 -30.29
CA LYS A 339 11.93 12.41 -30.87
C LYS A 339 11.88 12.37 -32.41
N ASN A 340 11.52 11.22 -32.97
CA ASN A 340 11.45 10.93 -34.41
C ASN A 340 12.78 10.99 -35.18
N GLN A 341 13.91 11.00 -34.49
CA GLN A 341 15.21 10.95 -35.15
C GLN A 341 15.55 9.55 -35.70
N ILE A 342 15.10 8.52 -34.95
CA ILE A 342 15.26 7.13 -35.36
C ILE A 342 13.87 6.53 -35.45
N THR A 343 13.57 5.89 -36.57
CA THR A 343 12.28 5.23 -36.81
C THR A 343 12.48 3.71 -36.95
N GLY A 344 11.45 2.97 -36.59
CA GLY A 344 11.44 1.52 -36.67
C GLY A 344 11.05 0.85 -35.35
N ASN A 345 10.89 -0.46 -35.42
CA ASN A 345 10.45 -1.26 -34.27
C ASN A 345 11.57 -2.16 -33.76
N VAL A 346 11.73 -2.17 -32.42
CA VAL A 346 12.74 -2.99 -31.73
C VAL A 346 12.08 -3.87 -30.69
N GLY A 347 12.34 -5.18 -30.77
CA GLY A 347 12.09 -6.09 -29.66
C GLY A 347 13.26 -6.06 -28.66
N ALA A 348 12.96 -6.09 -27.37
CA ALA A 348 13.97 -6.06 -26.31
C ALA A 348 13.70 -7.10 -25.23
N ARG A 349 14.77 -7.69 -24.72
CA ARG A 349 14.76 -8.52 -23.51
C ARG A 349 15.88 -8.07 -22.62
N VAL A 350 15.55 -7.59 -21.43
CA VAL A 350 16.52 -7.03 -20.51
C VAL A 350 16.36 -7.59 -19.11
N HIS A 351 17.48 -7.75 -18.44
CA HIS A 351 17.58 -8.00 -17.02
C HIS A 351 18.09 -6.75 -16.33
N ILE A 352 17.43 -6.32 -15.26
CA ILE A 352 17.77 -5.17 -14.46
C ILE A 352 18.12 -5.65 -13.06
N GLY A 353 19.38 -5.52 -12.69
CA GLY A 353 19.91 -5.91 -11.37
C GLY A 353 20.51 -4.72 -10.63
N GLY A 354 21.13 -4.99 -9.48
CA GLY A 354 21.79 -3.96 -8.66
C GLY A 354 20.81 -3.22 -7.76
N THR A 355 21.02 -1.92 -7.60
CA THR A 355 20.15 -1.05 -6.79
C THR A 355 19.55 0.08 -7.63
N SER A 356 18.52 0.76 -7.09
CA SER A 356 17.92 1.93 -7.76
C SER A 356 18.88 3.11 -7.93
N VAL A 357 19.96 3.14 -7.16
CA VAL A 357 21.01 4.17 -7.23
C VAL A 357 22.12 3.75 -8.19
N ASN A 358 22.44 2.46 -8.22
CA ASN A 358 23.47 1.88 -9.05
C ASN A 358 22.94 0.64 -9.80
N PRO A 359 22.10 0.84 -10.84
CA PRO A 359 21.52 -0.25 -11.60
C PRO A 359 22.53 -0.85 -12.56
N TYR A 360 22.42 -2.17 -12.71
CA TYR A 360 23.06 -2.93 -13.78
C TYR A 360 21.97 -3.41 -14.73
N VAL A 361 22.16 -3.19 -16.03
CA VAL A 361 21.24 -3.67 -17.07
C VAL A 361 21.98 -4.51 -18.07
N SER A 362 21.48 -5.68 -18.42
CA SER A 362 22.02 -6.48 -19.50
C SER A 362 20.89 -7.03 -20.37
N GLY A 363 21.14 -7.25 -21.64
CA GLY A 363 20.07 -7.74 -22.48
C GLY A 363 20.41 -7.82 -23.96
N SER A 364 19.38 -8.09 -24.73
CA SER A 364 19.43 -8.16 -26.18
C SER A 364 18.33 -7.31 -26.81
N ILE A 365 18.66 -6.72 -27.92
CA ILE A 365 17.71 -6.01 -28.79
C ILE A 365 17.72 -6.63 -30.17
N LYS A 366 16.58 -6.60 -30.84
CA LYS A 366 16.43 -7.07 -32.21
C LYS A 366 15.44 -6.19 -32.97
N SER A 367 15.81 -5.81 -34.19
CA SER A 367 14.94 -5.04 -35.08
C SER A 367 14.86 -5.70 -36.46
N ASN A 368 13.74 -5.53 -37.12
CA ASN A 368 13.56 -5.95 -38.52
C ASN A 368 13.73 -4.78 -39.50
N ALA A 369 13.69 -3.54 -39.03
CA ALA A 369 13.98 -2.35 -39.84
C ALA A 369 14.23 -1.15 -38.94
N ILE A 370 15.28 -0.40 -39.19
CA ILE A 370 15.60 0.85 -38.50
C ILE A 370 16.00 1.87 -39.58
N SER A 371 15.51 3.08 -39.46
CA SER A 371 15.96 4.19 -40.30
C SER A 371 16.44 5.35 -39.43
N TYR A 372 17.50 5.97 -39.84
CA TYR A 372 18.05 7.18 -39.24
C TYR A 372 18.38 8.15 -40.38
N ASP A 373 17.66 9.24 -40.46
CA ASP A 373 17.72 10.15 -41.59
C ASP A 373 17.49 9.41 -42.95
N SER A 374 18.42 9.49 -43.87
CA SER A 374 18.38 8.78 -45.16
C SER A 374 18.95 7.35 -45.13
N TYR A 375 19.47 6.93 -43.97
CA TYR A 375 20.09 5.60 -43.82
C TYR A 375 19.07 4.57 -43.37
N HIS A 376 19.08 3.40 -44.01
CA HIS A 376 18.20 2.30 -43.70
C HIS A 376 18.98 1.03 -43.37
N ILE A 377 18.60 0.37 -42.29
CA ILE A 377 19.12 -0.93 -41.85
C ILE A 377 17.96 -1.92 -41.93
N ASP A 378 18.09 -2.98 -42.70
CA ASP A 378 17.03 -3.95 -42.95
C ASP A 378 16.71 -4.78 -41.72
N SER A 379 17.73 -5.17 -40.97
CA SER A 379 17.59 -5.85 -39.70
C SER A 379 18.85 -5.71 -38.85
N GLY A 380 18.69 -5.87 -37.55
CA GLY A 380 19.81 -5.83 -36.63
C GLY A 380 19.51 -6.54 -35.33
N GLU A 381 20.58 -7.03 -34.71
CA GLU A 381 20.52 -7.55 -33.34
C GLU A 381 21.79 -7.16 -32.59
N ALA A 382 21.64 -6.93 -31.27
CA ALA A 382 22.79 -6.64 -30.43
C ALA A 382 22.57 -7.17 -29.01
N ASN A 383 23.67 -7.59 -28.37
CA ASN A 383 23.74 -7.87 -26.94
C ASN A 383 24.53 -6.75 -26.26
N PHE A 384 24.02 -6.29 -25.13
CA PHE A 384 24.61 -5.17 -24.43
C PHE A 384 24.53 -5.33 -22.91
N SER A 385 25.38 -4.57 -22.23
CA SER A 385 25.23 -4.28 -20.81
C SER A 385 25.39 -2.79 -20.54
N TYR A 386 24.79 -2.33 -19.46
CA TYR A 386 24.94 -0.97 -18.91
C TYR A 386 25.35 -1.08 -17.46
N PHE A 387 26.36 -0.36 -17.07
CA PHE A 387 26.80 -0.18 -15.71
C PHE A 387 27.55 1.13 -15.56
N ASP A 388 27.31 1.86 -14.49
CA ASP A 388 28.01 3.10 -14.11
C ASP A 388 28.20 4.10 -15.26
N GLY A 389 27.10 4.45 -15.93
CA GLY A 389 27.11 5.43 -17.03
C GLY A 389 27.69 4.92 -18.35
N THR A 390 28.15 3.66 -18.43
CA THR A 390 28.73 3.07 -19.62
C THR A 390 27.84 2.00 -20.22
N VAL A 391 27.55 2.09 -21.50
CA VAL A 391 26.94 1.04 -22.31
C VAL A 391 28.04 0.29 -23.02
N ASP A 392 28.09 -1.03 -22.83
CA ASP A 392 29.00 -1.97 -23.49
C ASP A 392 28.23 -2.83 -24.49
N ILE A 393 28.52 -2.73 -25.76
CA ILE A 393 27.97 -3.56 -26.84
C ILE A 393 28.92 -4.72 -27.06
N HIS A 394 28.53 -5.89 -26.59
CA HIS A 394 29.37 -7.10 -26.65
C HIS A 394 29.45 -7.63 -28.04
N ASP A 395 28.34 -7.63 -28.77
CA ASP A 395 28.23 -7.98 -30.18
C ASP A 395 26.99 -7.28 -30.77
N ALA A 396 27.12 -6.80 -31.97
CA ALA A 396 26.05 -6.31 -32.81
C ALA A 396 26.23 -6.86 -34.23
N SER A 397 25.13 -7.22 -34.88
CA SER A 397 25.06 -7.61 -36.27
C SER A 397 23.97 -6.77 -36.94
N LEU A 398 24.33 -6.04 -37.98
CA LEU A 398 23.46 -5.24 -38.80
C LEU A 398 23.47 -5.76 -40.23
N TYR A 399 22.32 -5.81 -40.87
CA TYR A 399 22.17 -6.26 -42.27
C TYR A 399 21.62 -5.12 -43.09
N ILE A 400 22.28 -4.84 -44.22
CA ILE A 400 21.97 -3.72 -45.13
C ILE A 400 22.09 -4.25 -46.55
N GLY A 401 20.97 -4.41 -47.26
CA GLY A 401 20.94 -5.09 -48.55
C GLY A 401 21.51 -6.47 -48.49
N ASN A 402 22.51 -6.73 -49.31
CA ASN A 402 23.26 -8.01 -49.33
C ASN A 402 24.48 -8.03 -48.39
N GLY A 403 24.71 -6.94 -47.66
CA GLY A 403 25.86 -6.78 -46.79
C GLY A 403 25.52 -6.94 -45.31
N SER A 404 26.60 -7.10 -44.53
CA SER A 404 26.51 -7.15 -43.07
C SER A 404 27.63 -6.36 -42.40
N VAL A 405 27.34 -5.80 -41.25
CA VAL A 405 28.30 -5.16 -40.36
C VAL A 405 28.21 -5.86 -39.01
N LYS A 406 29.34 -6.35 -38.51
CA LYS A 406 29.49 -6.81 -37.14
C LYS A 406 30.32 -5.81 -36.35
N ALA A 407 29.86 -5.46 -35.15
CA ALA A 407 30.51 -4.47 -34.32
C ALA A 407 30.46 -4.83 -32.83
N LYS A 408 31.42 -4.31 -32.10
CA LYS A 408 31.47 -4.28 -30.65
C LYS A 408 31.97 -2.90 -30.21
N GLY A 409 31.61 -2.45 -29.01
CA GLY A 409 32.08 -1.15 -28.60
C GLY A 409 31.51 -0.70 -27.28
N GLN A 410 31.92 0.50 -26.89
CA GLN A 410 31.51 1.12 -25.64
C GLN A 410 31.03 2.55 -25.91
N TYR A 411 30.07 3.02 -25.11
CA TYR A 411 29.57 4.39 -25.10
C TYR A 411 29.37 4.89 -23.69
N GLY A 412 30.06 5.95 -23.32
CA GLY A 412 29.86 6.67 -22.06
C GLY A 412 28.73 7.69 -22.18
N ILE A 413 27.64 7.47 -21.45
CA ILE A 413 26.43 8.32 -21.54
C ILE A 413 26.73 9.77 -21.12
N ASP A 414 27.45 9.97 -20.02
CA ASP A 414 27.75 11.29 -19.50
C ASP A 414 28.93 11.96 -20.23
N SER A 415 29.94 11.18 -20.61
CA SER A 415 31.12 11.70 -21.29
C SER A 415 30.89 11.95 -22.78
N GLY A 416 29.95 11.25 -23.41
CA GLY A 416 29.75 11.18 -24.85
C GLY A 416 30.85 10.44 -25.60
N GLU A 417 31.84 9.89 -24.90
CA GLU A 417 32.95 9.16 -25.51
C GLU A 417 32.49 7.78 -26.01
N PHE A 418 32.98 7.42 -27.19
CA PHE A 418 32.68 6.12 -27.75
C PHE A 418 33.91 5.46 -28.41
N SER A 419 33.89 4.16 -28.45
CA SER A 419 34.85 3.35 -29.17
C SER A 419 34.12 2.16 -29.79
N VAL A 420 34.21 2.00 -31.10
CA VAL A 420 33.55 0.92 -31.85
C VAL A 420 34.55 0.29 -32.79
N ASP A 421 34.70 -1.04 -32.69
CA ASP A 421 35.49 -1.86 -33.60
C ASP A 421 34.54 -2.81 -34.35
N GLY A 422 34.80 -3.05 -35.63
CA GLY A 422 33.91 -3.92 -36.38
C GLY A 422 34.49 -4.41 -37.72
N THR A 423 33.68 -5.25 -38.35
CA THR A 423 33.95 -5.81 -39.67
C THR A 423 32.78 -5.58 -40.60
N ILE A 424 33.08 -5.23 -41.82
CA ILE A 424 32.09 -5.02 -42.88
C ILE A 424 32.29 -6.16 -43.92
N HIS A 425 31.17 -6.76 -44.29
CA HIS A 425 31.15 -7.82 -45.30
C HIS A 425 30.08 -7.56 -46.34
N ASN A 426 30.48 -7.50 -47.62
CA ASN A 426 29.61 -7.27 -48.80
C ASN A 426 28.70 -6.06 -48.70
N ALA A 427 29.08 -4.99 -47.98
CA ALA A 427 28.25 -3.81 -47.87
C ALA A 427 28.29 -2.93 -49.12
N GLU A 428 27.14 -2.60 -49.66
CA GLU A 428 27.01 -1.62 -50.74
C GLU A 428 27.23 -0.22 -50.19
N ILE A 429 28.17 0.57 -50.77
CA ILE A 429 28.47 1.95 -50.28
C ILE A 429 27.57 3.01 -50.87
N ALA A 430 26.84 2.71 -51.95
CA ALA A 430 25.97 3.67 -52.62
C ALA A 430 24.95 4.36 -51.66
N PRO A 431 24.26 3.63 -50.73
CA PRO A 431 23.33 4.27 -49.78
C PRO A 431 24.00 5.26 -48.84
N PHE A 432 25.29 5.10 -48.53
CA PHE A 432 26.04 5.96 -47.61
C PHE A 432 26.72 7.12 -48.28
N THR A 433 26.87 7.12 -49.60
CA THR A 433 27.55 8.16 -50.35
C THR A 433 26.64 9.02 -51.22
N GLN A 434 25.34 8.69 -51.26
CA GLN A 434 24.37 9.40 -52.09
C GLN A 434 24.25 10.92 -51.80
N ASN A 435 24.56 11.32 -50.58
CA ASN A 435 24.51 12.73 -50.13
C ASN A 435 25.90 13.43 -50.27
N LEU A 436 26.91 12.74 -50.75
CA LEU A 436 28.23 13.35 -51.00
C LEU A 436 28.23 14.06 -52.35
N SER A 437 29.09 15.08 -52.48
CA SER A 437 29.28 15.81 -53.74
C SER A 437 29.69 14.91 -54.90
N THR A 438 30.26 13.79 -54.60
CA THR A 438 30.61 12.73 -55.60
C THR A 438 30.16 11.38 -55.05
N PRO A 439 28.95 10.92 -55.40
CA PRO A 439 28.48 9.60 -54.99
C PRO A 439 29.38 8.49 -55.53
N ALA A 440 29.63 7.53 -54.68
CA ALA A 440 30.40 6.34 -55.04
C ALA A 440 29.49 5.08 -55.00
N SER A 441 29.82 4.10 -55.86
CA SER A 441 29.15 2.81 -55.84
C SER A 441 30.20 1.71 -55.78
N GLY A 442 29.85 0.58 -55.19
CA GLY A 442 30.73 -0.55 -55.04
C GLY A 442 30.43 -1.38 -53.79
N ILE A 443 31.17 -2.42 -53.62
CA ILE A 443 31.07 -3.34 -52.46
C ILE A 443 32.33 -3.14 -51.61
N VAL A 444 32.11 -2.99 -50.30
CA VAL A 444 33.19 -2.86 -49.31
C VAL A 444 33.24 -4.11 -48.42
N ASN A 445 34.46 -4.57 -48.21
CA ASN A 445 34.82 -5.55 -47.21
C ASN A 445 36.02 -4.99 -46.43
N GLY A 446 36.03 -5.12 -45.13
CA GLY A 446 37.11 -4.60 -44.33
C GLY A 446 36.85 -4.60 -42.83
N GLU A 447 37.81 -4.09 -42.10
CA GLU A 447 37.74 -3.83 -40.68
C GLU A 447 37.74 -2.32 -40.43
N PHE A 448 37.09 -1.90 -39.38
CA PHE A 448 37.10 -0.48 -38.98
C PHE A 448 37.26 -0.37 -37.46
N SER A 449 37.85 0.74 -37.05
CA SER A 449 37.91 1.17 -35.67
C SER A 449 37.62 2.67 -35.63
N VAL A 450 36.61 3.04 -34.85
CA VAL A 450 36.18 4.47 -34.72
C VAL A 450 36.15 4.83 -33.25
N LYS A 451 36.76 5.93 -32.91
CA LYS A 451 36.74 6.53 -31.58
C LYS A 451 36.39 8.00 -31.71
N GLY A 452 35.58 8.48 -30.75
CA GLY A 452 35.16 9.88 -30.78
C GLY A 452 34.49 10.30 -29.47
N LYS A 453 33.98 11.54 -29.52
CA LYS A 453 33.26 12.19 -28.44
C LYS A 453 32.12 12.99 -29.04
#